data_da89acc28e9147ea0f5b4ce4e1a99a0f
#
_entry.id   da89acc28e9147ea0f5b4ce4e1a99a0f
#
_cell.length_a   1.000
_cell.length_b   1.000
_cell.length_c   1.000
_cell.angle_alpha   90.00
_cell.angle_beta   90.00
_cell.angle_gamma   90.00
#
_symmetry.space_group_name_H-M   'P 1'
#
loop_
_entity.id
_entity.type
_entity.pdbx_description
1 polymer ?
#
loop_
_entity_poly.entity_id
_entity_poly.type
_entity_poly.pdbx_seq_one_letter_code
_entity_poly.pdbx_strand_id
1 'polypeptide(L)'
;MGRGRRYATEQVNHAYAVLLSSHFQGFCRDLHTECVDHIVQKVPAALQNVIRGELVRDRKLDRGNPNPGNIGADFARLGLPIWDKVKAIDRRNDARRQLLEELNNWRNAIGHQDFDPTKLGGRTTLRLQEVNAWRQACDQLARAFDKVIRTHLKALMGSPPW
;
A
#
# COMPACT_ATOMS: atom_id res chain seq x y z
N MET A 1 15.58 3.33 -33.52
CA MET A 1 14.40 2.69 -32.92
C MET A 1 13.14 3.40 -33.43
N GLY A 2 12.21 2.68 -34.03
CA GLY A 2 10.99 3.29 -34.62
C GLY A 2 10.04 3.85 -33.58
N ARG A 3 9.28 4.90 -33.96
CA ARG A 3 8.31 5.62 -33.12
C ARG A 3 7.28 4.68 -32.46
N GLY A 4 6.81 3.67 -33.20
CA GLY A 4 5.83 2.69 -32.72
C GLY A 4 6.36 1.77 -31.61
N ARG A 5 7.65 1.42 -31.61
CA ARG A 5 8.26 0.57 -30.57
C ARG A 5 8.40 1.33 -29.24
N ARG A 6 8.70 2.64 -29.30
CA ARG A 6 8.76 3.47 -28.07
C ARG A 6 7.39 3.60 -27.44
N TYR A 7 6.36 3.85 -28.26
CA TYR A 7 4.98 3.94 -27.78
C TYR A 7 4.51 2.63 -27.11
N ALA A 8 4.73 1.50 -27.77
CA ALA A 8 4.36 0.19 -27.19
C ALA A 8 5.06 -0.09 -25.85
N THR A 9 6.36 0.24 -25.73
CA THR A 9 7.10 0.08 -24.49
C THR A 9 6.54 0.97 -23.37
N GLU A 10 6.18 2.21 -23.69
CA GLU A 10 5.58 3.14 -22.73
C GLU A 10 4.24 2.62 -22.21
N GLN A 11 3.37 2.12 -23.12
CA GLN A 11 2.08 1.54 -22.72
C GLN A 11 2.23 0.31 -21.81
N VAL A 12 3.23 -0.53 -22.07
CA VAL A 12 3.55 -1.68 -21.21
C VAL A 12 4.00 -1.19 -19.81
N ASN A 13 4.84 -0.16 -19.73
CA ASN A 13 5.27 0.40 -18.45
C ASN A 13 4.09 1.01 -17.68
N HIS A 14 3.18 1.71 -18.36
CA HIS A 14 1.95 2.22 -17.77
C HIS A 14 1.08 1.10 -17.20
N ALA A 15 0.82 0.06 -17.99
CA ALA A 15 0.04 -1.09 -17.54
C ALA A 15 0.68 -1.77 -16.33
N TYR A 16 2.02 -1.91 -16.33
CA TYR A 16 2.75 -2.50 -15.21
C TYR A 16 2.62 -1.65 -13.93
N ALA A 17 2.74 -0.33 -14.02
CA ALA A 17 2.58 0.57 -12.87
C ALA A 17 1.17 0.47 -12.27
N VAL A 18 0.13 0.46 -13.10
CA VAL A 18 -1.26 0.32 -12.65
C VAL A 18 -1.48 -1.04 -11.98
N LEU A 19 -0.99 -2.12 -12.58
CA LEU A 19 -1.10 -3.47 -12.04
C LEU A 19 -0.36 -3.60 -10.70
N LEU A 20 0.87 -3.07 -10.59
CA LEU A 20 1.65 -3.07 -9.37
C LEU A 20 0.92 -2.34 -8.23
N SER A 21 0.39 -1.13 -8.49
CA SER A 21 -0.39 -0.38 -7.51
C SER A 21 -1.62 -1.16 -7.05
N SER A 22 -2.34 -1.79 -7.98
CA SER A 22 -3.53 -2.59 -7.68
C SER A 22 -3.21 -3.82 -6.82
N HIS A 23 -2.13 -4.54 -7.15
CA HIS A 23 -1.69 -5.70 -6.34
C HIS A 23 -1.27 -5.27 -4.93
N PHE A 24 -0.54 -4.17 -4.80
CA PHE A 24 -0.13 -3.68 -3.48
C PHE A 24 -1.34 -3.20 -2.66
N GLN A 25 -2.36 -2.60 -3.31
CA GLN A 25 -3.63 -2.27 -2.66
C GLN A 25 -4.34 -3.51 -2.13
N GLY A 26 -4.43 -4.57 -2.95
CA GLY A 26 -5.00 -5.86 -2.55
C GLY A 26 -4.29 -6.41 -1.32
N PHE A 27 -2.96 -6.49 -1.37
CA PHE A 27 -2.14 -6.94 -0.24
C PHE A 27 -2.42 -6.13 1.04
N CYS A 28 -2.38 -4.80 0.99
CA CYS A 28 -2.63 -3.96 2.17
C CYS A 28 -4.04 -4.14 2.72
N ARG A 29 -5.04 -4.30 1.85
CA ARG A 29 -6.43 -4.54 2.24
C ARG A 29 -6.63 -5.89 2.92
N ASP A 30 -6.03 -6.94 2.35
CA ASP A 30 -6.11 -8.30 2.90
C ASP A 30 -5.41 -8.37 4.26
N LEU A 31 -4.22 -7.79 4.38
CA LEU A 31 -3.47 -7.72 5.62
C LEU A 31 -4.22 -6.94 6.72
N HIS A 32 -4.89 -5.84 6.36
CA HIS A 32 -5.77 -5.11 7.28
C HIS A 32 -6.95 -5.98 7.73
N THR A 33 -7.56 -6.73 6.81
CA THR A 33 -8.69 -7.63 7.11
C THR A 33 -8.27 -8.74 8.06
N GLU A 34 -7.13 -9.39 7.82
CA GLU A 34 -6.58 -10.41 8.72
C GLU A 34 -6.32 -9.85 10.12
N CYS A 35 -5.76 -8.63 10.19
CA CYS A 35 -5.53 -7.96 11.46
C CYS A 35 -6.85 -7.73 12.23
N VAL A 36 -7.90 -7.26 11.55
CA VAL A 36 -9.24 -7.09 12.12
C VAL A 36 -9.79 -8.42 12.63
N ASP A 37 -9.70 -9.48 11.81
CA ASP A 37 -10.24 -10.80 12.17
C ASP A 37 -9.56 -11.38 13.42
N HIS A 38 -8.24 -11.19 13.57
CA HIS A 38 -7.53 -11.56 14.80
C HIS A 38 -7.97 -10.74 16.01
N ILE A 39 -8.12 -9.43 15.88
CA ILE A 39 -8.58 -8.56 16.99
C ILE A 39 -9.99 -8.97 17.44
N VAL A 40 -10.90 -9.18 16.50
CA VAL A 40 -12.30 -9.51 16.76
C VAL A 40 -12.46 -10.85 17.49
N GLN A 41 -11.57 -11.82 17.28
CA GLN A 41 -11.59 -13.10 18.03
C GLN A 41 -11.45 -12.93 19.55
N LYS A 42 -10.92 -11.80 20.03
CA LYS A 42 -10.80 -11.50 21.47
C LYS A 42 -12.04 -10.78 22.04
N VAL A 43 -12.97 -10.40 21.17
CA VAL A 43 -14.22 -9.74 21.57
C VAL A 43 -15.29 -10.80 21.86
N PRO A 44 -16.19 -10.60 22.85
CA PRO A 44 -17.34 -11.48 23.07
C PRO A 44 -18.13 -11.75 21.79
N ALA A 45 -18.53 -13.00 21.56
CA ALA A 45 -19.14 -13.43 20.30
C ALA A 45 -20.33 -12.56 19.85
N ALA A 46 -21.14 -12.09 20.78
CA ALA A 46 -22.29 -11.22 20.50
C ALA A 46 -21.91 -9.85 19.90
N LEU A 47 -20.67 -9.40 20.09
CA LEU A 47 -20.18 -8.10 19.61
C LEU A 47 -19.27 -8.19 18.38
N GLN A 48 -18.82 -9.39 18.02
CA GLN A 48 -17.81 -9.58 16.97
C GLN A 48 -18.22 -8.95 15.63
N ASN A 49 -19.46 -9.18 15.19
CA ASN A 49 -19.94 -8.64 13.91
C ASN A 49 -20.04 -7.11 13.92
N VAL A 50 -20.44 -6.53 15.04
CA VAL A 50 -20.54 -5.07 15.19
C VAL A 50 -19.17 -4.44 15.17
N ILE A 51 -18.23 -4.95 15.94
CA ILE A 51 -16.85 -4.43 16.00
C ILE A 51 -16.14 -4.63 14.66
N ARG A 52 -16.29 -5.81 14.03
CA ARG A 52 -15.73 -6.05 12.70
C ARG A 52 -16.27 -5.02 11.68
N GLY A 53 -17.58 -4.81 11.68
CA GLY A 53 -18.23 -3.82 10.81
C GLY A 53 -17.67 -2.42 11.01
N GLU A 54 -17.47 -1.98 12.24
CA GLU A 54 -16.90 -0.66 12.54
C GLU A 54 -15.44 -0.55 12.09
N LEU A 55 -14.61 -1.57 12.31
CA LEU A 55 -13.20 -1.54 11.95
C LEU A 55 -12.96 -1.52 10.43
N VAL A 56 -13.86 -2.08 9.62
CA VAL A 56 -13.76 -2.09 8.15
C VAL A 56 -14.61 -1.01 7.47
N ARG A 57 -15.52 -0.35 8.19
CA ARG A 57 -16.40 0.68 7.63
C ARG A 57 -15.58 1.82 7.02
N ASP A 58 -15.95 2.23 5.81
CA ASP A 58 -15.34 3.36 5.09
C ASP A 58 -13.81 3.31 5.00
N ARG A 59 -13.25 2.10 4.94
CA ARG A 59 -11.83 1.90 4.75
C ARG A 59 -11.37 2.56 3.46
N LYS A 60 -10.31 3.38 3.55
CA LYS A 60 -9.76 4.15 2.43
C LYS A 60 -9.24 3.26 1.31
N LEU A 61 -8.67 2.10 1.67
CA LEU A 61 -8.17 1.09 0.72
C LEU A 61 -9.27 0.42 -0.11
N ASP A 62 -10.54 0.53 0.26
CA ASP A 62 -11.66 0.01 -0.55
C ASP A 62 -12.09 0.98 -1.65
N ARG A 63 -11.81 2.28 -1.50
CA ARG A 63 -12.27 3.33 -2.40
C ARG A 63 -11.15 4.10 -3.11
N GLY A 64 -9.95 4.07 -2.56
CA GLY A 64 -8.80 4.86 -3.01
C GLY A 64 -7.55 4.02 -3.25
N ASN A 65 -6.53 4.67 -3.80
CA ASN A 65 -5.23 4.07 -4.04
C ASN A 65 -4.53 3.67 -2.74
N PRO A 66 -3.55 2.76 -2.80
CA PRO A 66 -2.69 2.41 -1.69
C PRO A 66 -1.58 3.47 -1.48
N ASN A 67 -1.95 4.76 -1.49
CA ASN A 67 -1.02 5.82 -1.15
C ASN A 67 -0.72 5.78 0.36
N PRO A 68 0.42 6.34 0.80
CA PRO A 68 0.82 6.32 2.21
C PRO A 68 -0.23 6.88 3.17
N GLY A 69 -0.99 7.90 2.75
CA GLY A 69 -2.05 8.50 3.56
C GLY A 69 -3.20 7.53 3.83
N ASN A 70 -3.70 6.86 2.79
CA ASN A 70 -4.79 5.89 2.90
C ASN A 70 -4.39 4.68 3.75
N ILE A 71 -3.20 4.14 3.51
CA ILE A 71 -2.66 3.03 4.32
C ILE A 71 -2.54 3.45 5.79
N GLY A 72 -1.92 4.60 6.05
CA GLY A 72 -1.76 5.11 7.42
C GLY A 72 -3.09 5.32 8.13
N ALA A 73 -4.09 5.88 7.46
CA ALA A 73 -5.42 6.13 8.02
C ALA A 73 -6.14 4.82 8.40
N ASP A 74 -6.09 3.81 7.52
CA ASP A 74 -6.77 2.55 7.79
C ASP A 74 -6.12 1.77 8.93
N PHE A 75 -4.79 1.66 8.98
CA PHE A 75 -4.11 0.97 10.07
C PHE A 75 -4.14 1.74 11.40
N ALA A 76 -4.24 3.07 11.38
CA ALA A 76 -4.43 3.88 12.59
C ALA A 76 -5.72 3.51 13.35
N ARG A 77 -6.76 3.07 12.65
CA ARG A 77 -8.03 2.59 13.26
C ARG A 77 -7.84 1.32 14.08
N LEU A 78 -6.79 0.58 13.82
CA LEU A 78 -6.39 -0.61 14.59
C LEU A 78 -5.40 -0.28 15.72
N GLY A 79 -5.22 1.02 16.03
CA GLY A 79 -4.24 1.49 17.01
C GLY A 79 -2.78 1.34 16.53
N LEU A 80 -2.56 1.19 15.21
CA LEU A 80 -1.25 0.94 14.64
C LEU A 80 -0.77 2.12 13.78
N PRO A 81 0.14 2.97 14.29
CA PRO A 81 0.83 3.99 13.49
C PRO A 81 1.88 3.31 12.59
N ILE A 82 1.39 2.65 11.51
CA ILE A 82 2.19 1.72 10.71
C ILE A 82 3.48 2.34 10.16
N TRP A 83 3.45 3.60 9.70
CA TRP A 83 4.62 4.27 9.13
C TRP A 83 5.73 4.54 10.15
N ASP A 84 5.38 4.89 11.37
CA ASP A 84 6.37 5.08 12.45
C ASP A 84 6.99 3.74 12.83
N LYS A 85 6.18 2.68 12.88
CA LYS A 85 6.65 1.33 13.20
C LYS A 85 7.56 0.75 12.13
N VAL A 86 7.24 0.89 10.84
CA VAL A 86 8.12 0.40 9.75
C VAL A 86 9.41 1.20 9.64
N LYS A 87 9.35 2.52 9.90
CA LYS A 87 10.55 3.36 9.98
C LYS A 87 11.47 2.94 11.12
N ALA A 88 10.90 2.58 12.27
CA ALA A 88 11.67 2.10 13.42
C ALA A 88 12.41 0.77 13.13
N ILE A 89 11.85 -0.09 12.26
CA ILE A 89 12.52 -1.32 11.83
C ILE A 89 13.70 -1.04 10.89
N ASP A 90 13.48 -0.15 9.90
CA ASP A 90 14.49 0.20 8.90
C ASP A 90 14.22 1.62 8.39
N ARG A 91 15.15 2.54 8.62
CA ARG A 91 15.03 3.94 8.16
C ARG A 91 14.87 4.07 6.64
N ARG A 92 15.34 3.09 5.86
CA ARG A 92 15.14 3.07 4.40
C ARG A 92 13.68 2.96 3.99
N ASN A 93 12.79 2.60 4.91
CA ASN A 93 11.35 2.59 4.65
C ASN A 93 10.76 3.98 4.41
N ASP A 94 11.39 5.06 4.86
CA ASP A 94 11.00 6.43 4.47
C ASP A 94 11.18 6.66 2.96
N ALA A 95 12.31 6.24 2.40
CA ALA A 95 12.53 6.33 0.95
C ALA A 95 11.59 5.41 0.16
N ARG A 96 11.32 4.21 0.67
CA ARG A 96 10.35 3.28 0.05
C ARG A 96 8.93 3.82 0.08
N ARG A 97 8.55 4.51 1.16
CA ARG A 97 7.27 5.22 1.26
C ARG A 97 7.15 6.33 0.21
N GLN A 98 8.22 7.08 -0.07
CA GLN A 98 8.26 8.09 -1.13
C GLN A 98 8.10 7.44 -2.51
N LEU A 99 8.77 6.31 -2.77
CA LEU A 99 8.61 5.54 -4.02
C LEU A 99 7.18 5.02 -4.20
N LEU A 100 6.52 4.62 -3.13
CA LEU A 100 5.10 4.24 -3.17
C LEU A 100 4.20 5.44 -3.50
N GLU A 101 4.49 6.63 -2.97
CA GLU A 101 3.78 7.87 -3.34
C GLU A 101 3.95 8.19 -4.83
N GLU A 102 5.18 8.11 -5.35
CA GLU A 102 5.45 8.29 -6.77
C GLU A 102 4.67 7.30 -7.65
N LEU A 103 4.66 6.01 -7.28
CA LEU A 103 3.86 4.99 -7.98
C LEU A 103 2.38 5.39 -8.06
N ASN A 104 1.81 5.86 -6.96
CA ASN A 104 0.40 6.24 -6.92
C ASN A 104 0.10 7.52 -7.71
N ASN A 105 1.04 8.49 -7.73
CA ASN A 105 0.94 9.67 -8.59
C ASN A 105 0.93 9.27 -10.07
N TRP A 106 1.82 8.39 -10.48
CA TRP A 106 1.86 7.86 -11.85
C TRP A 106 0.60 7.04 -12.19
N ARG A 107 0.15 6.17 -11.28
CA ARG A 107 -1.10 5.42 -11.46
C ARG A 107 -2.29 6.36 -11.70
N ASN A 108 -2.37 7.46 -10.96
CA ASN A 108 -3.42 8.47 -11.14
C ASN A 108 -3.29 9.19 -12.49
N ALA A 109 -2.08 9.63 -12.85
CA ALA A 109 -1.81 10.26 -14.13
C ALA A 109 -2.21 9.35 -15.31
N ILE A 110 -1.89 8.09 -15.24
CA ILE A 110 -2.26 7.08 -16.25
C ILE A 110 -3.79 6.91 -16.31
N GLY A 111 -4.43 6.76 -15.15
CA GLY A 111 -5.88 6.55 -15.06
C GLY A 111 -6.71 7.73 -15.56
N HIS A 112 -6.22 8.94 -15.35
CA HIS A 112 -6.88 10.19 -15.78
C HIS A 112 -6.33 10.76 -17.08
N GLN A 113 -5.28 10.18 -17.66
CA GLN A 113 -4.54 10.71 -18.83
C GLN A 113 -4.04 12.15 -18.60
N ASP A 114 -3.68 12.47 -17.34
CA ASP A 114 -3.18 13.78 -16.89
C ASP A 114 -1.70 13.65 -16.48
N PHE A 115 -0.81 13.85 -17.44
CA PHE A 115 0.65 13.74 -17.25
C PHE A 115 1.29 15.10 -16.92
N ASP A 116 0.80 15.76 -15.87
CA ASP A 116 1.36 17.01 -15.36
C ASP A 116 2.76 16.76 -14.75
N PRO A 117 3.85 17.31 -15.33
CA PRO A 117 5.20 17.10 -14.85
C PRO A 117 5.41 17.56 -13.40
N THR A 118 4.65 18.55 -12.93
CA THR A 118 4.78 19.07 -11.56
C THR A 118 4.39 18.01 -10.53
N LYS A 119 3.44 17.13 -10.87
CA LYS A 119 2.98 16.01 -10.03
C LYS A 119 3.84 14.75 -10.19
N LEU A 120 4.64 14.67 -11.25
CA LEU A 120 5.41 13.49 -11.65
C LEU A 120 6.92 13.64 -11.50
N GLY A 121 7.36 14.60 -10.66
CA GLY A 121 8.78 14.85 -10.42
C GLY A 121 9.54 15.38 -11.66
N GLY A 122 8.87 16.19 -12.50
CA GLY A 122 9.44 16.75 -13.73
C GLY A 122 9.49 15.78 -14.92
N ARG A 123 8.90 14.60 -14.79
CA ARG A 123 8.91 13.54 -15.81
C ARG A 123 7.61 13.51 -16.61
N THR A 124 7.71 13.19 -17.90
CA THR A 124 6.57 13.00 -18.81
C THR A 124 6.51 11.60 -19.41
N THR A 125 7.56 10.81 -19.21
CA THR A 125 7.67 9.42 -19.71
C THR A 125 8.06 8.50 -18.59
N LEU A 126 7.47 7.31 -18.57
CA LEU A 126 7.74 6.27 -17.57
C LEU A 126 8.68 5.20 -18.15
N ARG A 127 9.80 4.97 -17.47
CA ARG A 127 10.78 3.95 -17.85
C ARG A 127 10.60 2.70 -16.98
N LEU A 128 10.92 1.54 -17.53
CA LEU A 128 10.86 0.25 -16.82
C LEU A 128 11.70 0.25 -15.54
N GLN A 129 12.84 0.93 -15.53
CA GLN A 129 13.71 1.04 -14.36
C GLN A 129 12.98 1.65 -13.15
N GLU A 130 12.14 2.66 -13.37
CA GLU A 130 11.35 3.31 -12.33
C GLU A 130 10.28 2.37 -11.78
N VAL A 131 9.58 1.66 -12.67
CA VAL A 131 8.57 0.66 -12.25
C VAL A 131 9.21 -0.48 -11.44
N ASN A 132 10.41 -0.92 -11.83
CA ASN A 132 11.16 -1.92 -11.08
C ASN A 132 11.60 -1.42 -9.69
N ALA A 133 11.99 -0.14 -9.57
CA ALA A 133 12.31 0.45 -8.27
C ALA A 133 11.07 0.50 -7.36
N TRP A 134 9.90 0.87 -7.89
CA TRP A 134 8.64 0.84 -7.15
C TRP A 134 8.25 -0.58 -6.74
N ARG A 135 8.43 -1.57 -7.61
CA ARG A 135 8.18 -2.99 -7.28
C ARG A 135 9.04 -3.43 -6.10
N GLN A 136 10.34 -3.15 -6.14
CA GLN A 136 11.24 -3.48 -5.05
C GLN A 136 10.84 -2.77 -3.74
N ALA A 137 10.42 -1.51 -3.82
CA ALA A 137 9.93 -0.77 -2.66
C ALA A 137 8.66 -1.41 -2.08
N CYS A 138 7.68 -1.78 -2.91
CA CYS A 138 6.46 -2.48 -2.49
C CYS A 138 6.78 -3.82 -1.82
N ASP A 139 7.69 -4.64 -2.40
CA ASP A 139 8.11 -5.93 -1.83
C ASP A 139 8.74 -5.77 -0.45
N GLN A 140 9.59 -4.75 -0.26
CA GLN A 140 10.22 -4.48 1.03
C GLN A 140 9.24 -3.90 2.06
N LEU A 141 8.31 -3.04 1.64
CA LEU A 141 7.25 -2.52 2.49
C LEU A 141 6.30 -3.63 2.92
N ALA A 142 5.94 -4.55 2.03
CA ALA A 142 5.09 -5.70 2.36
C ALA A 142 5.70 -6.54 3.49
N ARG A 143 7.00 -6.85 3.41
CA ARG A 143 7.72 -7.58 4.46
C ARG A 143 7.80 -6.81 5.77
N ALA A 144 7.97 -5.48 5.68
CA ALA A 144 8.00 -4.63 6.87
C ALA A 144 6.62 -4.54 7.54
N PHE A 145 5.54 -4.46 6.76
CA PHE A 145 4.16 -4.45 7.26
C PHE A 145 3.83 -5.76 7.96
N ASP A 146 4.12 -6.90 7.34
CA ASP A 146 3.92 -8.21 7.95
C ASP A 146 4.60 -8.31 9.32
N LYS A 147 5.88 -7.93 9.41
CA LYS A 147 6.63 -7.94 10.67
C LYS A 147 6.03 -7.01 11.73
N VAL A 148 5.63 -5.79 11.34
CA VAL A 148 5.03 -4.81 12.26
C VAL A 148 3.70 -5.30 12.78
N ILE A 149 2.84 -5.82 11.89
CA ILE A 149 1.51 -6.30 12.25
C ILE A 149 1.60 -7.52 13.14
N ARG A 150 2.46 -8.47 12.83
CA ARG A 150 2.72 -9.63 13.69
C ARG A 150 3.14 -9.20 15.11
N THR A 151 4.02 -8.22 15.21
CA THR A 151 4.47 -7.69 16.50
C THR A 151 3.34 -6.98 17.25
N HIS A 152 2.53 -6.20 16.53
CA HIS A 152 1.38 -5.48 17.09
C HIS A 152 0.32 -6.44 17.61
N LEU A 153 -0.07 -7.42 16.81
CA LEU A 153 -1.06 -8.44 17.21
C LEU A 153 -0.55 -9.29 18.38
N LYS A 154 0.73 -9.67 18.38
CA LYS A 154 1.32 -10.37 19.53
C LYS A 154 1.20 -9.56 20.82
N ALA A 155 1.43 -8.24 20.76
CA ALA A 155 1.30 -7.36 21.92
C ALA A 155 -0.16 -7.26 22.41
N LEU A 156 -1.13 -7.23 21.48
CA LEU A 156 -2.55 -7.16 21.82
C LEU A 156 -3.12 -8.49 22.33
N MET A 157 -2.64 -9.62 21.80
CA MET A 157 -3.27 -10.92 21.97
C MET A 157 -2.51 -11.86 22.89
N GLY A 158 -1.26 -11.52 23.24
CA GLY A 158 -0.38 -12.35 24.06
C GLY A 158 0.30 -13.51 23.32
N SER A 159 -0.10 -13.81 22.08
CA SER A 159 0.50 -14.84 21.23
C SER A 159 0.64 -14.33 19.79
N PRO A 160 1.63 -14.83 19.02
CA PRO A 160 1.74 -14.45 17.62
C PRO A 160 0.53 -14.97 16.83
N PRO A 161 0.04 -14.24 15.82
CA PRO A 161 -1.12 -14.65 15.01
C PRO A 161 -0.77 -15.78 14.02
N TRP A 162 0.49 -15.82 13.54
CA TRP A 162 1.05 -16.83 12.63
C TRP A 162 2.56 -17.02 12.89
#